data_076e66131a693c64a90cd5a6993c3813
#
_entry.id   076e66131a693c64a90cd5a6993c3813
#
_cell.length_a   1.000
_cell.length_b   1.000
_cell.length_c   1.000
_cell.angle_alpha   90.00
_cell.angle_beta   90.00
_cell.angle_gamma   90.00
#
_symmetry.space_group_name_H-M   'P 1'
#
loop_
_entity.id
_entity.type
_entity.pdbx_description
1 polymer ?
#
loop_
_entity_poly.entity_id
_entity_poly.type
_entity_poly.pdbx_seq_one_letter_code
_entity_poly.pdbx_strand_id
1 'polypeptide(L)'
;MRKKFLFICFIFSMCLNSQELNCTLVVNAQQTGNENVQVFKTLEKQLNEFINNTRWSSKSFETQERIECSMVINIQNYQTDAFQASIQIQSARPVYNSFYSSSVYNFNDKDFNFNYIEYQNLNFNTTQFESNLVSVIAFH
;
A
#
# COMPACT_ATOMS: atom_id res chain seq x y z
N MET A 1 11.07 42.84 -2.31
CA MET A 1 9.95 41.87 -2.36
C MET A 1 10.24 40.67 -3.25
N ARG A 2 10.75 40.79 -4.48
CA ARG A 2 11.03 39.68 -5.40
C ARG A 2 12.00 38.63 -4.84
N LYS A 3 13.04 39.07 -4.11
CA LYS A 3 14.04 38.11 -3.51
C LYS A 3 13.47 37.31 -2.33
N LYS A 4 12.53 37.88 -1.55
CA LYS A 4 11.86 37.14 -0.47
C LYS A 4 10.87 36.11 -1.00
N PHE A 5 10.22 36.38 -2.11
CA PHE A 5 9.32 35.43 -2.78
C PHE A 5 10.08 34.22 -3.37
N LEU A 6 11.24 34.47 -3.95
CA LEU A 6 12.13 33.40 -4.46
C LEU A 6 12.65 32.48 -3.34
N PHE A 7 12.92 33.03 -2.16
CA PHE A 7 13.37 32.24 -1.01
C PHE A 7 12.25 31.38 -0.43
N ILE A 8 11.00 31.85 -0.43
CA ILE A 8 9.82 31.09 -0.01
C ILE A 8 9.55 29.93 -0.97
N CYS A 9 9.67 30.14 -2.28
CA CYS A 9 9.55 29.05 -3.26
C CYS A 9 10.64 27.97 -3.11
N PHE A 10 11.84 28.36 -2.73
CA PHE A 10 12.96 27.42 -2.52
C PHE A 10 12.76 26.54 -1.28
N ILE A 11 12.15 27.08 -0.20
CA ILE A 11 11.84 26.30 1.01
C ILE A 11 10.70 25.30 0.74
N PHE A 12 9.76 25.62 -0.14
CA PHE A 12 8.62 24.76 -0.46
C PHE A 12 9.01 23.53 -1.32
N SER A 13 10.13 23.59 -2.03
CA SER A 13 10.61 22.46 -2.85
C SER A 13 11.32 21.35 -2.05
N MET A 14 11.56 21.53 -0.75
CA MET A 14 12.22 20.54 0.09
C MET A 14 11.27 19.48 0.72
N CYS A 15 9.97 19.58 0.50
CA CYS A 15 8.99 18.58 0.98
C CYS A 15 8.74 17.46 -0.05
N LEU A 16 9.77 16.98 -0.72
CA LEU A 16 9.67 15.75 -1.51
C LEU A 16 9.70 14.57 -0.54
N ASN A 17 8.52 14.10 -0.17
CA ASN A 17 8.41 12.84 0.55
C ASN A 17 9.00 11.74 -0.35
N SER A 18 10.12 11.19 0.06
CA SER A 18 10.71 10.02 -0.59
C SER A 18 9.82 8.81 -0.29
N GLN A 19 9.03 8.39 -1.25
CA GLN A 19 8.26 7.15 -1.17
C GLN A 19 9.23 5.96 -1.29
N GLU A 20 9.08 4.98 -0.41
CA GLU A 20 9.96 3.80 -0.37
C GLU A 20 9.44 2.68 -1.27
N LEU A 21 8.12 2.57 -1.37
CA LEU A 21 7.43 1.54 -2.14
C LEU A 21 6.78 2.13 -3.40
N ASN A 22 6.76 1.33 -4.45
CA ASN A 22 5.92 1.51 -5.63
C ASN A 22 5.07 0.25 -5.76
N CYS A 23 4.04 0.17 -4.93
CA CYS A 23 3.19 -1.00 -4.81
C CYS A 23 1.85 -0.78 -5.50
N THR A 24 1.41 -1.77 -6.27
CA THR A 24 0.06 -1.81 -6.84
C THR A 24 -0.76 -2.83 -6.06
N LEU A 25 -1.82 -2.38 -5.41
CA LEU A 25 -2.77 -3.24 -4.71
C LEU A 25 -4.09 -3.29 -5.48
N VAL A 26 -4.60 -4.50 -5.66
CA VAL A 26 -5.89 -4.77 -6.31
C VAL A 26 -6.79 -5.55 -5.35
N VAL A 27 -8.04 -5.12 -5.21
CA VAL A 27 -9.07 -5.82 -4.45
C VAL A 27 -10.02 -6.53 -5.41
N ASN A 28 -9.99 -7.85 -5.38
CA ASN A 28 -10.86 -8.70 -6.18
C ASN A 28 -12.03 -9.21 -5.32
N ALA A 29 -13.25 -8.83 -5.66
CA ALA A 29 -14.47 -9.19 -4.95
C ALA A 29 -15.41 -10.08 -5.78
N GLN A 30 -14.92 -10.71 -6.85
CA GLN A 30 -15.73 -11.56 -7.75
C GLN A 30 -16.49 -12.67 -7.02
N GLN A 31 -15.88 -13.25 -6.00
CA GLN A 31 -16.46 -14.34 -5.22
C GLN A 31 -17.66 -13.90 -4.37
N THR A 32 -17.77 -12.62 -4.05
CA THR A 32 -18.89 -12.08 -3.27
C THR A 32 -20.17 -11.89 -4.10
N GLY A 33 -20.08 -11.98 -5.44
CA GLY A 33 -21.18 -11.68 -6.37
C GLY A 33 -21.51 -10.18 -6.47
N ASN A 34 -20.77 -9.31 -5.79
CA ASN A 34 -20.98 -7.85 -5.71
C ASN A 34 -19.72 -7.07 -6.06
N GLU A 35 -19.16 -7.26 -7.24
CA GLU A 35 -17.91 -6.64 -7.66
C GLU A 35 -17.93 -5.10 -7.67
N ASN A 36 -19.10 -4.51 -7.83
CA ASN A 36 -19.29 -3.07 -7.98
C ASN A 36 -19.63 -2.35 -6.67
N VAL A 37 -19.54 -3.02 -5.52
CA VAL A 37 -19.80 -2.37 -4.24
C VAL A 37 -18.74 -1.31 -3.98
N GLN A 38 -19.20 -0.11 -3.67
CA GLN A 38 -18.33 1.07 -3.45
C GLN A 38 -17.28 0.83 -2.37
N VAL A 39 -17.59 0.05 -1.33
CA VAL A 39 -16.65 -0.25 -0.24
C VAL A 39 -15.36 -0.92 -0.72
N PHE A 40 -15.43 -1.82 -1.71
CA PHE A 40 -14.23 -2.49 -2.24
C PHE A 40 -13.35 -1.52 -3.02
N LYS A 41 -13.93 -0.61 -3.80
CA LYS A 41 -13.20 0.42 -4.53
C LYS A 41 -12.55 1.43 -3.58
N THR A 42 -13.26 1.80 -2.52
CA THR A 42 -12.74 2.70 -1.50
C THR A 42 -11.60 2.04 -0.73
N LEU A 43 -11.73 0.77 -0.36
CA LEU A 43 -10.69 -0.03 0.29
C LEU A 43 -9.42 -0.10 -0.59
N GLU A 44 -9.58 -0.47 -1.86
CA GLU A 44 -8.47 -0.53 -2.82
C GLU A 44 -7.72 0.79 -2.92
N LYS A 45 -8.45 1.89 -3.11
CA LYS A 45 -7.88 3.23 -3.19
C LYS A 45 -7.13 3.62 -1.92
N GLN A 46 -7.76 3.45 -0.75
CA GLN A 46 -7.16 3.81 0.54
C GLN A 46 -5.92 2.97 0.86
N LEU A 47 -5.93 1.68 0.53
CA LEU A 47 -4.77 0.82 0.73
C LEU A 47 -3.61 1.18 -0.21
N ASN A 48 -3.87 1.49 -1.48
CA ASN A 48 -2.84 1.97 -2.39
C ASN A 48 -2.21 3.28 -1.89
N GLU A 49 -3.02 4.22 -1.43
CA GLU A 49 -2.54 5.47 -0.85
C GLU A 49 -1.76 5.22 0.45
N PHE A 50 -2.26 4.37 1.32
CA PHE A 50 -1.61 4.02 2.59
C PHE A 50 -0.24 3.39 2.37
N ILE A 51 -0.13 2.37 1.52
CA ILE A 51 1.11 1.63 1.29
C ILE A 51 2.19 2.54 0.67
N ASN A 52 1.82 3.32 -0.32
CA ASN A 52 2.77 4.13 -1.08
C ASN A 52 3.15 5.45 -0.39
N ASN A 53 2.30 5.97 0.50
CA ASN A 53 2.55 7.25 1.19
C ASN A 53 3.06 7.07 2.63
N THR A 54 2.96 5.87 3.20
CA THR A 54 3.50 5.57 4.53
C THR A 54 5.02 5.49 4.46
N ARG A 55 5.68 6.12 5.43
CA ARG A 55 7.12 6.01 5.60
C ARG A 55 7.43 4.79 6.45
N TRP A 56 7.96 3.74 5.83
CA TRP A 56 8.22 2.45 6.46
C TRP A 56 9.56 2.39 7.19
N SER A 57 10.54 3.19 6.75
CA SER A 57 11.86 3.25 7.37
C SER A 57 12.34 4.68 7.60
N SER A 58 13.47 4.83 8.28
CA SER A 58 14.13 6.14 8.47
C SER A 58 15.01 6.55 7.29
N LYS A 59 15.14 5.71 6.26
CA LYS A 59 15.96 5.96 5.08
C LYS A 59 15.22 6.79 4.04
N SER A 60 15.94 7.46 3.18
CA SER A 60 15.41 8.10 1.98
C SER A 60 15.86 7.31 0.76
N PHE A 61 14.94 7.09 -0.17
CA PHE A 61 15.18 6.33 -1.39
C PHE A 61 14.97 7.23 -2.61
N GLU A 62 15.78 7.04 -3.62
CA GLU A 62 15.55 7.66 -4.92
C GLU A 62 14.47 6.90 -5.68
N THR A 63 13.87 7.52 -6.68
CA THR A 63 12.76 6.93 -7.45
C THR A 63 13.11 5.57 -8.06
N GLN A 64 14.35 5.38 -8.48
CA GLN A 64 14.86 4.13 -9.06
C GLN A 64 15.24 3.06 -8.02
N GLU A 65 15.29 3.43 -6.75
CA GLU A 65 15.59 2.52 -5.63
C GLU A 65 14.34 2.00 -4.96
N ARG A 66 13.15 2.47 -5.38
CA ARG A 66 11.87 2.02 -4.82
C ARG A 66 11.67 0.54 -5.06
N ILE A 67 11.09 -0.10 -4.05
CA ILE A 67 10.75 -1.52 -4.14
C ILE A 67 9.44 -1.64 -4.91
N GLU A 68 9.51 -2.31 -6.06
CA GLU A 68 8.31 -2.65 -6.83
C GLU A 68 7.63 -3.86 -6.21
N CYS A 69 6.35 -3.71 -5.86
CA CYS A 69 5.54 -4.80 -5.35
C CYS A 69 4.13 -4.79 -5.93
N SER A 70 3.51 -5.95 -5.93
CA SER A 70 2.10 -6.13 -6.24
C SER A 70 1.42 -6.91 -5.12
N MET A 71 0.24 -6.46 -4.73
CA MET A 71 -0.60 -7.12 -3.75
C MET A 71 -1.98 -7.38 -4.35
N VAL A 72 -2.53 -8.56 -4.10
CA VAL A 72 -3.90 -8.91 -4.52
C VAL A 72 -4.65 -9.41 -3.30
N ILE A 73 -5.73 -8.74 -2.96
CA ILE A 73 -6.66 -9.16 -1.92
C ILE A 73 -7.90 -9.76 -2.61
N ASN A 74 -8.12 -11.06 -2.42
CA ASN A 74 -9.31 -11.74 -2.93
C ASN A 74 -10.33 -11.85 -1.79
N ILE A 75 -11.42 -11.09 -1.87
CA ILE A 75 -12.51 -11.12 -0.91
C ILE A 75 -13.37 -12.36 -1.18
N GLN A 76 -13.46 -13.24 -0.20
CA GLN A 76 -14.26 -14.47 -0.26
C GLN A 76 -15.66 -14.24 0.31
N ASN A 77 -15.75 -13.49 1.42
CA ASN A 77 -17.00 -13.16 2.07
C ASN A 77 -16.93 -11.75 2.67
N TYR A 78 -18.10 -11.11 2.72
CA TYR A 78 -18.24 -9.75 3.26
C TYR A 78 -19.57 -9.63 4.00
N GLN A 79 -19.51 -9.21 5.26
CA GLN A 79 -20.69 -8.96 6.08
C GLN A 79 -20.48 -7.66 6.86
N THR A 80 -21.23 -6.63 6.50
CA THR A 80 -21.22 -5.29 7.14
C THR A 80 -19.83 -4.64 7.14
N ASP A 81 -18.96 -4.99 8.06
CA ASP A 81 -17.59 -4.46 8.23
C ASP A 81 -16.54 -5.57 8.33
N ALA A 82 -16.98 -6.82 8.37
CA ALA A 82 -16.11 -7.99 8.46
C ALA A 82 -15.83 -8.57 7.07
N PHE A 83 -14.55 -8.69 6.75
CA PHE A 83 -14.03 -9.22 5.50
C PHE A 83 -13.31 -10.53 5.75
N GLN A 84 -13.64 -11.54 4.98
CA GLN A 84 -12.89 -12.78 4.88
C GLN A 84 -12.23 -12.81 3.51
N ALA A 85 -10.92 -12.90 3.50
CA ALA A 85 -10.14 -12.76 2.28
C ALA A 85 -8.90 -13.66 2.27
N SER A 86 -8.22 -13.66 1.15
CA SER A 86 -6.83 -14.08 1.03
C SER A 86 -5.99 -12.92 0.50
N ILE A 87 -4.72 -12.86 0.86
CA ILE A 87 -3.78 -11.87 0.35
C ILE A 87 -2.59 -12.54 -0.32
N GLN A 88 -2.24 -12.08 -1.50
CA GLN A 88 -1.03 -12.46 -2.21
C GLN A 88 -0.14 -11.24 -2.38
N ILE A 89 1.14 -11.39 -2.04
CA ILE A 89 2.12 -10.31 -2.13
C ILE A 89 3.31 -10.81 -2.92
N GLN A 90 3.71 -10.03 -3.90
CA GLN A 90 4.87 -10.31 -4.73
C GLN A 90 5.72 -9.07 -4.90
N SER A 91 7.02 -9.21 -4.72
CA SER A 91 8.01 -8.19 -5.06
C SER A 91 9.04 -8.75 -6.01
N ALA A 92 9.46 -7.93 -6.97
CA ALA A 92 10.48 -8.28 -7.94
C ALA A 92 11.51 -7.16 -8.05
N ARG A 93 12.74 -7.51 -8.41
CA ARG A 93 13.82 -6.55 -8.70
C ARG A 93 14.32 -6.75 -10.12
N PRO A 94 14.59 -5.64 -10.84
CA PRO A 94 15.29 -5.73 -12.10
C PRO A 94 16.69 -6.30 -11.89
N VAL A 95 17.10 -7.22 -12.76
CA VAL A 95 18.45 -7.78 -12.72
C VAL A 95 19.39 -6.85 -13.47
N TYR A 96 20.51 -6.50 -12.83
CA TYR A 96 21.50 -5.59 -13.41
C TYR A 96 21.92 -6.04 -14.79
N ASN A 97 21.95 -5.12 -15.73
CA ASN A 97 22.34 -5.33 -17.14
C ASN A 97 21.52 -6.41 -17.87
N SER A 98 20.24 -6.55 -17.55
CA SER A 98 19.32 -7.48 -18.19
C SER A 98 17.93 -6.86 -18.38
N PHE A 99 17.09 -7.51 -19.19
CA PHE A 99 15.70 -7.07 -19.45
C PHE A 99 14.68 -7.86 -18.62
N TYR A 100 15.11 -8.68 -17.67
CA TYR A 100 14.20 -9.46 -16.84
C TYR A 100 14.27 -9.04 -15.36
N SER A 101 13.18 -9.32 -14.64
CA SER A 101 13.08 -9.12 -13.19
C SER A 101 13.13 -10.44 -12.46
N SER A 102 13.79 -10.47 -11.33
CA SER A 102 13.82 -11.62 -10.42
C SER A 102 12.84 -11.40 -9.29
N SER A 103 12.00 -12.39 -9.01
CA SER A 103 11.14 -12.40 -7.82
C SER A 103 12.01 -12.53 -6.57
N VAL A 104 11.89 -11.57 -5.65
CA VAL A 104 12.65 -11.53 -4.40
C VAL A 104 11.77 -11.84 -3.19
N TYR A 105 10.45 -11.70 -3.34
CA TYR A 105 9.48 -12.00 -2.31
C TYR A 105 8.19 -12.54 -2.94
N ASN A 106 7.64 -13.59 -2.38
CA ASN A 106 6.34 -14.13 -2.77
C ASN A 106 5.68 -14.78 -1.55
N PHE A 107 4.54 -14.24 -1.17
CA PHE A 107 3.79 -14.68 -0.01
C PHE A 107 2.30 -14.82 -0.34
N ASN A 108 1.65 -15.81 0.25
CA ASN A 108 0.22 -16.05 0.07
C ASN A 108 -0.37 -16.49 1.42
N ASP A 109 -1.25 -15.65 1.98
CA ASP A 109 -2.07 -15.98 3.14
C ASP A 109 -3.52 -16.23 2.69
N LYS A 110 -4.06 -17.38 3.05
CA LYS A 110 -5.40 -17.81 2.67
C LYS A 110 -6.47 -17.43 3.69
N ASP A 111 -6.07 -17.05 4.90
CA ASP A 111 -6.94 -16.78 6.04
C ASP A 111 -6.81 -15.33 6.53
N PHE A 112 -6.77 -14.40 5.60
CA PHE A 112 -6.68 -12.98 5.88
C PHE A 112 -8.06 -12.42 6.24
N ASN A 113 -8.37 -12.40 7.53
CA ASN A 113 -9.62 -11.86 8.06
C ASN A 113 -9.38 -10.50 8.69
N PHE A 114 -10.19 -9.50 8.34
CA PHE A 114 -10.05 -8.15 8.87
C PHE A 114 -11.39 -7.42 8.93
N ASN A 115 -11.45 -6.38 9.76
CA ASN A 115 -12.56 -5.44 9.79
C ASN A 115 -12.13 -4.14 9.12
N TYR A 116 -13.04 -3.56 8.35
CA TYR A 116 -12.83 -2.29 7.69
C TYR A 116 -14.16 -1.55 7.57
N ILE A 117 -14.15 -0.27 7.93
CA ILE A 117 -15.28 0.65 7.75
C ILE A 117 -14.88 1.64 6.66
N GLU A 118 -15.80 1.88 5.74
CA GLU A 118 -15.56 2.79 4.61
C GLU A 118 -15.12 4.18 5.11
N TYR A 119 -14.03 4.69 4.53
CA TYR A 119 -13.37 5.95 4.89
C TYR A 119 -12.69 6.00 6.27
N GLN A 120 -12.50 4.88 6.96
CA GLN A 120 -11.68 4.89 8.18
C GLN A 120 -10.23 5.30 7.87
N ASN A 121 -9.61 6.03 8.81
CA ASN A 121 -8.19 6.32 8.71
C ASN A 121 -7.34 5.07 8.91
N LEU A 122 -6.44 4.81 7.99
CA LEU A 122 -5.42 3.77 8.11
C LEU A 122 -4.13 4.43 8.59
N ASN A 123 -3.70 4.09 9.79
CA ASN A 123 -2.46 4.61 10.39
C ASN A 123 -1.56 3.44 10.75
N PHE A 124 -0.27 3.61 10.50
CA PHE A 124 0.74 2.67 10.95
C PHE A 124 1.43 3.21 12.21
N ASN A 125 1.40 2.42 13.26
CA ASN A 125 2.09 2.73 14.52
C ASN A 125 2.90 1.52 14.95
N THR A 126 4.22 1.71 15.13
CA THR A 126 5.13 0.63 15.53
C THR A 126 4.94 0.17 16.98
N THR A 127 4.25 0.97 17.80
CA THR A 127 4.09 0.71 19.23
C THR A 127 2.69 0.24 19.62
N GLN A 128 1.70 0.40 18.74
CA GLN A 128 0.31 0.05 19.01
C GLN A 128 -0.28 -0.76 17.88
N PHE A 129 -1.08 -1.76 18.24
CA PHE A 129 -1.90 -2.50 17.29
C PHE A 129 -3.12 -1.66 16.90
N GLU A 130 -3.22 -1.31 15.62
CA GLU A 130 -4.35 -0.54 15.08
C GLU A 130 -5.47 -1.46 14.56
N SER A 131 -5.13 -2.34 13.62
CA SER A 131 -6.06 -3.31 13.05
C SER A 131 -5.31 -4.47 12.42
N ASN A 132 -5.99 -5.60 12.23
CA ASN A 132 -5.40 -6.74 11.53
C ASN A 132 -5.03 -6.40 10.08
N LEU A 133 -5.85 -5.59 9.41
CA LEU A 133 -5.59 -5.09 8.06
C LEU A 133 -4.23 -4.36 7.97
N VAL A 134 -4.03 -3.34 8.81
CA VAL A 134 -2.80 -2.56 8.84
C VAL A 134 -1.61 -3.41 9.27
N SER A 135 -1.79 -4.25 10.29
CA SER A 135 -0.70 -5.08 10.84
C SER A 135 -0.17 -6.10 9.85
N VAL A 136 -1.04 -6.77 9.10
CA VAL A 136 -0.62 -7.76 8.08
C VAL A 136 0.08 -7.07 6.92
N ILE A 137 -0.43 -5.93 6.44
CA ILE A 137 0.21 -5.18 5.36
C ILE A 137 1.57 -4.62 5.80
N ALA A 138 1.69 -4.14 7.04
CA ALA A 138 2.94 -3.60 7.57
C ALA A 138 4.00 -4.67 7.87
N PHE A 139 3.59 -5.92 8.09
CA PHE A 139 4.48 -7.04 8.36
C PHE A 139 5.19 -7.55 7.10
N HIS A 140 4.56 -7.44 5.95
CA HIS A 140 5.05 -7.96 4.66
C HIS A 140 5.73 -6.89 3.83
#